data_9eece04758e2cd2ffa2341c2468912e0
#
_entry.id   9eece04758e2cd2ffa2341c2468912e0
#
_cell.length_a   1.000
_cell.length_b   1.000
_cell.length_c   1.000
_cell.angle_alpha   90.00
_cell.angle_beta   90.00
_cell.angle_gamma   90.00
#
_symmetry.space_group_name_H-M   'P 1'
#
loop_
_entity.id
_entity.type
_entity.pdbx_description
1 polymer ?
#
loop_
_entity_poly.entity_id
_entity_poly.type
_entity_poly.pdbx_seq_one_letter_code
_entity_poly.pdbx_strand_id
1 'polypeptide(L)'
;TGPFPVLVVLHGYVEPGRYRLLAYTTPYADFLAERGYLVLHPNFRGHPPSEGAPAQGLRHVYAVDVLNLLAEVRRGAFPQADPARIALFGHSMGGGVAQIVSLVDPGLKGVVLYGSMSGDERRNLERIRYWSGGSRGQELFALSPEVLRQASAWTYLAELSVPYSVHHGTQDAQVPPEWSWELCHRLKALKKPVECFSYPGGHLFRGEVDRVFRERVLAFLGRVL
;
A
#
# COMPACT_ATOMS: atom_id res chain seq x y z
N THR A 1 18.36 -15.47 -14.88
CA THR A 1 19.36 -14.41 -14.98
C THR A 1 18.65 -13.12 -15.37
N GLY A 2 18.29 -12.22 -14.45
CA GLY A 2 17.59 -10.96 -14.64
C GLY A 2 17.88 -10.16 -15.93
N PRO A 3 17.50 -8.87 -15.97
CA PRO A 3 16.88 -8.10 -14.89
C PRO A 3 15.40 -8.49 -14.69
N PHE A 4 15.01 -8.60 -13.43
CA PHE A 4 13.65 -8.94 -13.04
C PHE A 4 12.81 -7.68 -12.77
N PRO A 5 11.52 -7.66 -13.11
CA PRO A 5 10.62 -6.61 -12.66
C PRO A 5 10.56 -6.59 -11.12
N VAL A 6 10.53 -5.40 -10.56
CA VAL A 6 10.58 -5.19 -9.11
C VAL A 6 9.19 -5.01 -8.54
N LEU A 7 8.90 -5.70 -7.46
CA LEU A 7 7.69 -5.51 -6.69
C LEU A 7 8.04 -5.17 -5.23
N VAL A 8 7.63 -3.99 -4.79
CA VAL A 8 7.79 -3.59 -3.38
C VAL A 8 6.51 -3.93 -2.63
N VAL A 9 6.60 -4.85 -1.67
CA VAL A 9 5.48 -5.32 -0.84
C VAL A 9 5.47 -4.57 0.48
N LEU A 10 4.41 -3.79 0.71
CA LEU A 10 4.24 -2.92 1.87
C LEU A 10 3.25 -3.56 2.84
N HIS A 11 3.73 -3.88 4.04
CA HIS A 11 2.92 -4.56 5.05
C HIS A 11 1.88 -3.65 5.72
N GLY A 12 0.83 -4.26 6.27
CA GLY A 12 -0.15 -3.59 7.10
C GLY A 12 0.41 -3.22 8.47
N TYR A 13 -0.44 -2.60 9.30
CA TYR A 13 -0.01 -2.27 10.66
C TYR A 13 0.28 -3.51 11.49
N VAL A 14 1.46 -3.53 12.07
CA VAL A 14 1.85 -4.45 13.14
C VAL A 14 2.44 -3.58 14.25
N GLU A 15 2.08 -3.87 15.50
CA GLU A 15 2.68 -3.17 16.64
C GLU A 15 4.19 -3.36 16.63
N PRO A 16 5.01 -2.29 16.63
CA PRO A 16 6.46 -2.39 16.48
C PRO A 16 7.11 -3.39 17.45
N GLY A 17 6.68 -3.42 18.71
CA GLY A 17 7.17 -4.37 19.71
C GLY A 17 6.81 -5.83 19.44
N ARG A 18 5.85 -6.10 18.56
CA ARG A 18 5.40 -7.44 18.14
C ARG A 18 5.81 -7.80 16.73
N TYR A 19 6.37 -6.84 16.00
CA TYR A 19 6.80 -7.07 14.62
C TYR A 19 7.88 -8.18 14.57
N ARG A 20 7.75 -9.03 13.56
CA ARG A 20 8.74 -10.06 13.24
C ARG A 20 9.10 -9.94 11.76
N LEU A 21 10.39 -10.05 11.47
CA LEU A 21 10.88 -10.06 10.10
C LEU A 21 10.18 -11.16 9.30
N LEU A 22 9.80 -10.84 8.08
CA LEU A 22 9.08 -11.72 7.17
C LEU A 22 7.73 -12.24 7.72
N ALA A 23 7.12 -11.51 8.66
CA ALA A 23 5.78 -11.81 9.09
C ALA A 23 4.73 -11.12 8.21
N TYR A 24 3.49 -11.61 8.25
CA TYR A 24 2.27 -10.97 7.80
C TYR A 24 2.05 -11.00 6.27
N THR A 25 2.76 -10.19 5.45
CA THR A 25 2.59 -10.16 3.99
C THR A 25 3.56 -11.08 3.24
N THR A 26 4.41 -11.80 3.95
CA THR A 26 5.38 -12.75 3.38
C THR A 26 4.75 -13.77 2.42
N PRO A 27 3.57 -14.37 2.70
CA PRO A 27 2.97 -15.33 1.76
C PRO A 27 2.63 -14.73 0.39
N TYR A 28 2.42 -13.42 0.30
CA TYR A 28 2.26 -12.72 -0.98
C TYR A 28 3.60 -12.40 -1.61
N ALA A 29 4.59 -12.02 -0.81
CA ALA A 29 5.96 -11.78 -1.28
C ALA A 29 6.56 -13.05 -1.89
N ASP A 30 6.49 -14.18 -1.19
CA ASP A 30 6.97 -15.49 -1.67
C ASP A 30 6.25 -15.91 -2.96
N PHE A 31 4.91 -15.83 -2.96
CA PHE A 31 4.09 -16.15 -4.11
C PHE A 31 4.50 -15.36 -5.37
N LEU A 32 4.85 -14.08 -5.22
CA LEU A 32 5.25 -13.21 -6.33
C LEU A 32 6.70 -13.48 -6.74
N ALA A 33 7.60 -13.74 -5.79
CA ALA A 33 8.99 -14.10 -6.08
C ALA A 33 9.09 -15.41 -6.87
N GLU A 34 8.30 -16.42 -6.54
CA GLU A 34 8.19 -17.68 -7.29
C GLU A 34 7.73 -17.50 -8.74
N ARG A 35 7.14 -16.34 -9.08
CA ARG A 35 6.64 -16.02 -10.43
C ARG A 35 7.52 -15.04 -11.21
N GLY A 36 8.76 -14.90 -10.76
CA GLY A 36 9.79 -14.18 -11.50
C GLY A 36 9.87 -12.68 -11.22
N TYR A 37 9.27 -12.21 -10.13
CA TYR A 37 9.48 -10.84 -9.64
C TYR A 37 10.65 -10.79 -8.66
N LEU A 38 11.45 -9.74 -8.72
CA LEU A 38 12.34 -9.40 -7.62
C LEU A 38 11.51 -8.67 -6.56
N VAL A 39 11.27 -9.34 -5.44
CA VAL A 39 10.42 -8.80 -4.39
C VAL A 39 11.25 -8.15 -3.30
N LEU A 40 10.96 -6.89 -3.01
CA LEU A 40 11.50 -6.16 -1.89
C LEU A 40 10.40 -5.97 -0.85
N HIS A 41 10.63 -6.45 0.36
CA HIS A 41 9.68 -6.37 1.48
C HIS A 41 10.32 -5.57 2.62
N PRO A 42 10.26 -4.21 2.57
CA PRO A 42 10.91 -3.39 3.58
C PRO A 42 10.19 -3.46 4.92
N ASN A 43 10.97 -3.39 6.00
CA ASN A 43 10.45 -3.02 7.31
C ASN A 43 10.41 -1.50 7.40
N PHE A 44 9.28 -0.93 7.77
CA PHE A 44 9.21 0.51 8.01
C PHE A 44 10.07 0.91 9.21
N ARG A 45 10.51 2.17 9.25
CA ARG A 45 11.22 2.71 10.42
C ARG A 45 10.51 2.39 11.73
N GLY A 46 11.25 2.10 12.78
CA GLY A 46 10.73 1.69 14.08
C GLY A 46 10.15 0.28 14.13
N HIS A 47 10.21 -0.50 13.05
CA HIS A 47 9.88 -1.93 13.03
C HIS A 47 11.18 -2.73 12.94
N PRO A 48 11.64 -3.39 14.02
CA PRO A 48 12.93 -4.07 14.05
C PRO A 48 13.11 -5.07 12.90
N PRO A 49 14.30 -5.15 12.29
CA PRO A 49 15.56 -4.50 12.67
C PRO A 49 15.76 -3.06 12.13
N SER A 50 14.74 -2.45 11.50
CA SER A 50 14.84 -1.07 11.05
C SER A 50 14.92 -0.10 12.24
N GLU A 51 15.80 0.88 12.12
CA GLU A 51 16.00 1.94 13.11
C GLU A 51 14.93 3.04 13.03
N GLY A 52 15.04 4.04 13.91
CA GLY A 52 14.16 5.20 13.95
C GLY A 52 12.90 4.98 14.79
N ALA A 53 11.99 5.95 14.72
CA ALA A 53 10.72 5.91 15.42
C ALA A 53 9.55 5.57 14.48
N PRO A 54 8.60 4.73 14.91
CA PRO A 54 7.41 4.44 14.13
C PRO A 54 6.52 5.68 13.98
N ALA A 55 5.75 5.74 12.88
CA ALA A 55 4.76 6.80 12.70
C ALA A 55 3.70 6.73 13.80
N GLN A 56 3.39 7.86 14.41
CA GLN A 56 2.37 7.95 15.46
C GLN A 56 0.95 8.01 14.86
N GLY A 57 0.76 8.71 13.75
CA GLY A 57 -0.53 8.88 13.09
C GLY A 57 -0.39 8.97 11.56
N LEU A 58 0.13 10.08 11.06
CA LEU A 58 0.36 10.26 9.62
C LEU A 58 1.50 9.35 9.11
N ARG A 59 1.27 8.69 7.98
CA ARG A 59 2.18 7.64 7.43
C ARG A 59 3.18 8.16 6.41
N HIS A 60 3.30 9.48 6.23
CA HIS A 60 4.20 10.10 5.26
C HIS A 60 5.66 9.70 5.48
N VAL A 61 6.06 9.50 6.73
CA VAL A 61 7.43 9.03 7.05
C VAL A 61 7.71 7.64 6.47
N TYR A 62 6.70 6.77 6.40
CA TYR A 62 6.83 5.47 5.75
C TYR A 62 6.87 5.60 4.21
N ALA A 63 6.15 6.57 3.65
CA ALA A 63 6.26 6.87 2.22
C ALA A 63 7.69 7.34 1.86
N VAL A 64 8.33 8.14 2.72
CA VAL A 64 9.74 8.53 2.55
C VAL A 64 10.66 7.31 2.56
N ASP A 65 10.44 6.34 3.47
CA ASP A 65 11.24 5.11 3.50
C ASP A 65 11.13 4.34 2.17
N VAL A 66 9.91 4.24 1.62
CA VAL A 66 9.68 3.58 0.34
C VAL A 66 10.32 4.36 -0.82
N LEU A 67 10.19 5.68 -0.86
CA LEU A 67 10.82 6.52 -1.89
C LEU A 67 12.35 6.39 -1.88
N ASN A 68 12.96 6.32 -0.69
CA ASN A 68 14.38 6.07 -0.57
C ASN A 68 14.76 4.68 -1.11
N LEU A 69 13.98 3.63 -0.80
CA LEU A 69 14.19 2.30 -1.36
C LEU A 69 14.10 2.31 -2.90
N LEU A 70 13.09 3.00 -3.45
CA LEU A 70 12.94 3.14 -4.91
C LEU A 70 14.12 3.86 -5.55
N ALA A 71 14.67 4.87 -4.87
CA ALA A 71 15.88 5.56 -5.33
C ALA A 71 17.09 4.61 -5.34
N GLU A 72 17.25 3.74 -4.33
CA GLU A 72 18.32 2.73 -4.31
C GLU A 72 18.17 1.70 -5.43
N VAL A 73 16.95 1.25 -5.72
CA VAL A 73 16.69 0.36 -6.87
C VAL A 73 17.16 1.02 -8.17
N ARG A 74 16.81 2.30 -8.37
CA ARG A 74 17.19 3.04 -9.60
C ARG A 74 18.67 3.37 -9.69
N ARG A 75 19.38 3.46 -8.55
CA ARG A 75 20.84 3.63 -8.52
C ARG A 75 21.61 2.33 -8.74
N GLY A 76 20.93 1.20 -8.87
CA GLY A 76 21.55 -0.10 -9.13
C GLY A 76 22.03 -0.83 -7.89
N ALA A 77 21.55 -0.49 -6.70
CA ALA A 77 21.86 -1.21 -5.47
C ALA A 77 21.46 -2.69 -5.50
N PHE A 78 20.54 -3.04 -6.40
CA PHE A 78 20.07 -4.41 -6.62
C PHE A 78 20.37 -4.83 -8.07
N PRO A 79 21.52 -5.46 -8.36
CA PRO A 79 21.99 -5.75 -9.73
C PRO A 79 21.02 -6.60 -10.58
N GLN A 80 20.12 -7.35 -9.94
CA GLN A 80 19.12 -8.18 -10.60
C GLN A 80 17.81 -7.46 -10.88
N ALA A 81 17.64 -6.22 -10.36
CA ALA A 81 16.43 -5.42 -10.53
C ALA A 81 16.39 -4.75 -11.89
N ASP A 82 15.21 -4.70 -12.50
CA ASP A 82 14.92 -3.80 -13.61
C ASP A 82 14.38 -2.48 -13.05
N PRO A 83 15.17 -1.40 -13.05
CA PRO A 83 14.76 -0.12 -12.48
C PRO A 83 13.67 0.59 -13.27
N ALA A 84 13.39 0.14 -14.52
CA ALA A 84 12.32 0.68 -15.35
C ALA A 84 10.96 0.00 -15.12
N ARG A 85 10.95 -1.17 -14.47
CA ARG A 85 9.76 -1.99 -14.23
C ARG A 85 9.54 -2.19 -12.73
N ILE A 86 8.96 -1.19 -12.06
CA ILE A 86 8.72 -1.21 -10.62
C ILE A 86 7.22 -1.01 -10.34
N ALA A 87 6.64 -1.86 -9.50
CA ALA A 87 5.27 -1.73 -9.00
C ALA A 87 5.23 -1.86 -7.47
N LEU A 88 4.14 -1.43 -6.88
CA LEU A 88 3.88 -1.56 -5.44
C LEU A 88 2.73 -2.54 -5.19
N PHE A 89 2.84 -3.28 -4.10
CA PHE A 89 1.75 -4.06 -3.51
C PHE A 89 1.57 -3.59 -2.06
N GLY A 90 0.45 -2.93 -1.75
CA GLY A 90 0.19 -2.40 -0.42
C GLY A 90 -1.02 -3.05 0.24
N HIS A 91 -0.83 -3.67 1.41
CA HIS A 91 -1.93 -4.19 2.22
C HIS A 91 -2.25 -3.26 3.39
N SER A 92 -3.54 -2.98 3.62
CA SER A 92 -3.99 -2.23 4.80
C SER A 92 -3.28 -0.87 4.93
N MET A 93 -2.50 -0.65 5.99
CA MET A 93 -1.65 0.52 6.17
C MET A 93 -0.68 0.71 4.99
N GLY A 94 -0.05 -0.38 4.53
CA GLY A 94 0.85 -0.34 3.37
C GLY A 94 0.16 0.13 2.09
N GLY A 95 -1.14 -0.12 1.94
CA GLY A 95 -1.94 0.43 0.85
C GLY A 95 -2.10 1.94 0.94
N GLY A 96 -2.31 2.48 2.14
CA GLY A 96 -2.31 3.94 2.36
C GLY A 96 -0.96 4.59 2.03
N VAL A 97 0.14 3.93 2.40
CA VAL A 97 1.50 4.36 2.02
C VAL A 97 1.70 4.32 0.50
N ALA A 98 1.26 3.24 -0.16
CA ALA A 98 1.37 3.10 -1.62
C ALA A 98 0.62 4.21 -2.38
N GLN A 99 -0.53 4.66 -1.88
CA GLN A 99 -1.26 5.79 -2.47
C GLN A 99 -0.44 7.08 -2.42
N ILE A 100 0.24 7.37 -1.30
CA ILE A 100 1.11 8.56 -1.18
C ILE A 100 2.31 8.45 -2.14
N VAL A 101 3.00 7.30 -2.12
CA VAL A 101 4.19 7.08 -2.94
C VAL A 101 3.89 7.22 -4.43
N SER A 102 2.77 6.68 -4.91
CA SER A 102 2.42 6.70 -6.34
C SER A 102 2.04 8.08 -6.88
N LEU A 103 1.69 9.02 -6.01
CA LEU A 103 1.50 10.43 -6.38
C LEU A 103 2.83 11.18 -6.52
N VAL A 104 3.83 10.78 -5.71
CA VAL A 104 5.17 11.40 -5.72
C VAL A 104 6.06 10.80 -6.80
N ASP A 105 5.88 9.51 -7.11
CA ASP A 105 6.69 8.76 -8.07
C ASP A 105 5.85 8.29 -9.27
N PRO A 106 5.73 9.10 -10.32
CA PRO A 106 4.99 8.75 -11.54
C PRO A 106 5.72 7.69 -12.40
N GLY A 107 6.96 7.33 -12.06
CA GLY A 107 7.74 6.29 -12.74
C GLY A 107 7.32 4.86 -12.40
N LEU A 108 6.47 4.68 -11.38
CA LEU A 108 5.88 3.40 -11.06
C LEU A 108 4.98 2.89 -12.19
N LYS A 109 4.99 1.58 -12.43
CA LYS A 109 4.19 0.93 -13.48
C LYS A 109 2.82 0.49 -13.03
N GLY A 110 2.62 0.28 -11.73
CA GLY A 110 1.33 -0.10 -11.18
C GLY A 110 1.33 -0.16 -9.66
N VAL A 111 0.13 -0.11 -9.09
CA VAL A 111 -0.09 -0.27 -7.65
C VAL A 111 -1.23 -1.24 -7.41
N VAL A 112 -0.97 -2.28 -6.63
CA VAL A 112 -1.99 -3.16 -6.08
C VAL A 112 -2.34 -2.68 -4.68
N LEU A 113 -3.63 -2.40 -4.44
CA LEU A 113 -4.18 -2.03 -3.15
C LEU A 113 -5.07 -3.17 -2.63
N TYR A 114 -4.71 -3.74 -1.51
CA TYR A 114 -5.45 -4.84 -0.87
C TYR A 114 -5.94 -4.44 0.52
N GLY A 115 -7.26 -4.36 0.72
CA GLY A 115 -7.86 -3.93 1.98
C GLY A 115 -7.26 -2.61 2.49
N SER A 116 -6.99 -1.68 1.56
CA SER A 116 -6.17 -0.49 1.80
C SER A 116 -6.84 0.51 2.73
N MET A 117 -6.06 1.10 3.62
CA MET A 117 -6.44 2.34 4.32
C MET A 117 -6.80 3.43 3.31
N SER A 118 -7.59 4.42 3.75
CA SER A 118 -8.02 5.53 2.92
C SER A 118 -6.85 6.40 2.46
N GLY A 119 -6.99 7.06 1.31
CA GLY A 119 -6.14 8.21 0.95
C GLY A 119 -6.58 9.52 1.60
N ASP A 120 -7.62 9.50 2.44
CA ASP A 120 -8.07 10.61 3.28
C ASP A 120 -7.54 10.42 4.70
N GLU A 121 -6.62 11.28 5.13
CA GLU A 121 -5.94 11.15 6.41
C GLU A 121 -6.86 11.39 7.61
N ARG A 122 -7.89 12.21 7.48
CA ARG A 122 -8.86 12.40 8.54
C ARG A 122 -9.57 11.09 8.88
N ARG A 123 -10.07 10.37 7.86
CA ARG A 123 -10.72 9.07 8.04
C ARG A 123 -9.79 8.04 8.68
N ASN A 124 -8.53 8.05 8.26
CA ASN A 124 -7.52 7.16 8.83
C ASN A 124 -7.30 7.43 10.32
N LEU A 125 -7.16 8.70 10.73
CA LEU A 125 -6.97 9.08 12.13
C LEU A 125 -8.22 8.77 12.98
N GLU A 126 -9.43 9.02 12.47
CA GLU A 126 -10.69 8.64 13.11
C GLU A 126 -10.74 7.11 13.36
N ARG A 127 -10.35 6.31 12.37
CA ARG A 127 -10.33 4.85 12.48
C ARG A 127 -9.25 4.35 13.44
N ILE A 128 -8.06 4.94 13.40
CA ILE A 128 -6.96 4.63 14.33
C ILE A 128 -7.38 4.93 15.77
N ARG A 129 -8.05 6.05 16.02
CA ARG A 129 -8.60 6.37 17.33
C ARG A 129 -9.62 5.33 17.79
N TYR A 130 -10.53 4.93 16.90
CA TYR A 130 -11.52 3.90 17.21
C TYR A 130 -10.85 2.59 17.64
N TRP A 131 -9.90 2.07 16.87
CA TRP A 131 -9.20 0.81 17.21
C TRP A 131 -8.36 0.89 18.47
N SER A 132 -7.77 2.03 18.73
CA SER A 132 -6.86 2.22 19.87
C SER A 132 -7.56 2.65 21.16
N GLY A 133 -8.89 2.71 21.17
CA GLY A 133 -9.63 3.25 22.31
C GLY A 133 -9.25 4.70 22.64
N GLY A 134 -8.85 5.48 21.63
CA GLY A 134 -8.45 6.87 21.77
C GLY A 134 -6.98 7.10 22.17
N SER A 135 -6.18 6.05 22.35
CA SER A 135 -4.75 6.20 22.73
C SER A 135 -3.85 6.66 21.58
N ARG A 136 -4.31 6.55 20.32
CA ARG A 136 -3.59 6.97 19.11
C ARG A 136 -4.48 7.85 18.23
N GLY A 137 -3.90 8.49 17.20
CA GLY A 137 -4.61 9.37 16.27
C GLY A 137 -4.93 10.74 16.88
N GLN A 138 -4.11 11.23 17.81
CA GLN A 138 -4.29 12.55 18.45
C GLN A 138 -4.09 13.69 17.45
N GLU A 139 -3.38 13.45 16.36
CA GLU A 139 -3.17 14.39 15.27
C GLU A 139 -4.49 14.88 14.66
N LEU A 140 -5.57 14.10 14.78
CA LEU A 140 -6.91 14.51 14.37
C LEU A 140 -7.36 15.83 15.03
N PHE A 141 -6.92 16.08 16.27
CA PHE A 141 -7.24 17.28 17.02
C PHE A 141 -6.12 18.32 17.02
N ALA A 142 -4.89 17.89 16.80
CA ALA A 142 -3.72 18.76 16.76
C ALA A 142 -3.53 19.44 15.39
N LEU A 143 -4.03 18.82 14.32
CA LEU A 143 -3.89 19.34 12.95
C LEU A 143 -5.18 20.01 12.48
N SER A 144 -5.05 21.15 11.78
CA SER A 144 -6.21 21.78 11.17
C SER A 144 -6.82 20.92 10.06
N PRO A 145 -8.12 21.07 9.75
CA PRO A 145 -8.75 20.38 8.63
C PRO A 145 -8.02 20.62 7.30
N GLU A 146 -7.45 21.79 7.10
CA GLU A 146 -6.70 22.14 5.90
C GLU A 146 -5.38 21.34 5.81
N VAL A 147 -4.64 21.20 6.91
CA VAL A 147 -3.42 20.38 6.95
C VAL A 147 -3.75 18.92 6.68
N LEU A 148 -4.82 18.39 7.26
CA LEU A 148 -5.27 17.02 7.00
C LEU A 148 -5.66 16.83 5.53
N ARG A 149 -6.32 17.81 4.91
CA ARG A 149 -6.66 17.79 3.49
C ARG A 149 -5.40 17.77 2.63
N GLN A 150 -4.43 18.64 2.91
CA GLN A 150 -3.15 18.69 2.19
C GLN A 150 -2.32 17.41 2.36
N ALA A 151 -2.40 16.78 3.52
CA ALA A 151 -1.75 15.49 3.78
C ALA A 151 -2.46 14.30 3.10
N SER A 152 -3.68 14.49 2.63
CA SER A 152 -4.50 13.41 2.06
C SER A 152 -4.16 13.15 0.59
N ALA A 153 -3.77 11.92 0.26
CA ALA A 153 -3.51 11.50 -1.11
C ALA A 153 -4.73 11.74 -2.02
N TRP A 154 -5.94 11.63 -1.50
CA TRP A 154 -7.17 11.85 -2.27
C TRP A 154 -7.35 13.29 -2.77
N THR A 155 -6.68 14.25 -2.18
CA THR A 155 -6.65 15.65 -2.65
C THR A 155 -6.01 15.77 -4.05
N TYR A 156 -5.09 14.86 -4.37
CA TYR A 156 -4.24 14.92 -5.57
C TYR A 156 -4.55 13.82 -6.60
N LEU A 157 -5.70 13.12 -6.48
CA LEU A 157 -6.04 12.04 -7.41
C LEU A 157 -6.11 12.47 -8.88
N ALA A 158 -6.37 13.74 -9.15
CA ALA A 158 -6.33 14.30 -10.51
C ALA A 158 -4.94 14.21 -11.13
N GLU A 159 -3.87 14.21 -10.33
CA GLU A 159 -2.48 14.15 -10.76
C GLU A 159 -1.97 12.72 -10.92
N LEU A 160 -2.72 11.73 -10.42
CA LEU A 160 -2.33 10.33 -10.49
C LEU A 160 -2.21 9.86 -11.95
N SER A 161 -1.06 9.29 -12.31
CA SER A 161 -0.81 8.68 -13.63
C SER A 161 -0.63 7.17 -13.56
N VAL A 162 -0.33 6.62 -12.38
CA VAL A 162 -0.02 5.22 -12.16
C VAL A 162 -1.30 4.37 -12.15
N PRO A 163 -1.38 3.25 -12.90
CA PRO A 163 -2.51 2.33 -12.85
C PRO A 163 -2.71 1.67 -11.49
N TYR A 164 -3.97 1.53 -11.08
CA TYR A 164 -4.33 0.85 -9.83
C TYR A 164 -5.14 -0.42 -10.07
N SER A 165 -4.83 -1.47 -9.28
CA SER A 165 -5.67 -2.64 -9.07
C SER A 165 -6.12 -2.67 -7.61
N VAL A 166 -7.42 -2.45 -7.36
CA VAL A 166 -7.99 -2.28 -6.02
C VAL A 166 -8.80 -3.51 -5.63
N HIS A 167 -8.45 -4.12 -4.51
CA HIS A 167 -9.04 -5.36 -4.01
C HIS A 167 -9.53 -5.17 -2.57
N HIS A 168 -10.80 -5.50 -2.28
CA HIS A 168 -11.35 -5.39 -0.93
C HIS A 168 -12.36 -6.48 -0.61
N GLY A 169 -12.32 -6.98 0.62
CA GLY A 169 -13.29 -7.92 1.15
C GLY A 169 -14.56 -7.20 1.62
N THR A 170 -15.73 -7.68 1.19
CA THR A 170 -17.02 -7.08 1.57
C THR A 170 -17.37 -7.24 3.06
N GLN A 171 -16.65 -8.11 3.77
CA GLN A 171 -16.80 -8.40 5.19
C GLN A 171 -15.60 -7.90 6.02
N ASP A 172 -14.84 -6.95 5.49
CA ASP A 172 -13.69 -6.38 6.19
C ASP A 172 -14.14 -5.52 7.38
N ALA A 173 -13.93 -6.04 8.59
CA ALA A 173 -14.24 -5.35 9.83
C ALA A 173 -13.13 -4.39 10.29
N GLN A 174 -11.93 -4.47 9.69
CA GLN A 174 -10.80 -3.62 10.04
C GLN A 174 -10.81 -2.32 9.25
N VAL A 175 -10.83 -2.43 7.93
CA VAL A 175 -10.88 -1.26 7.03
C VAL A 175 -12.23 -1.26 6.30
N PRO A 176 -13.02 -0.17 6.38
CA PRO A 176 -14.30 -0.09 5.71
C PRO A 176 -14.19 -0.30 4.19
N PRO A 177 -14.88 -1.29 3.59
CA PRO A 177 -14.83 -1.55 2.15
C PRO A 177 -15.26 -0.35 1.30
N GLU A 178 -16.12 0.51 1.85
CA GLU A 178 -16.64 1.73 1.22
C GLU A 178 -15.49 2.67 0.81
N TRP A 179 -14.36 2.65 1.52
CA TRP A 179 -13.21 3.48 1.17
C TRP A 179 -12.59 3.08 -0.16
N SER A 180 -12.47 1.79 -0.42
CA SER A 180 -12.00 1.29 -1.72
C SER A 180 -13.00 1.54 -2.83
N TRP A 181 -14.29 1.39 -2.56
CA TRP A 181 -15.35 1.68 -3.57
C TRP A 181 -15.37 3.16 -3.92
N GLU A 182 -15.25 4.04 -2.94
CA GLU A 182 -15.18 5.49 -3.17
C GLU A 182 -13.92 5.87 -3.95
N LEU A 183 -12.75 5.30 -3.62
CA LEU A 183 -11.52 5.50 -4.39
C LEU A 183 -11.72 5.09 -5.85
N CYS A 184 -12.28 3.91 -6.08
CA CYS A 184 -12.60 3.41 -7.42
C CYS A 184 -13.54 4.35 -8.18
N HIS A 185 -14.59 4.83 -7.53
CA HIS A 185 -15.52 5.77 -8.13
C HIS A 185 -14.84 7.08 -8.51
N ARG A 186 -14.05 7.66 -7.62
CA ARG A 186 -13.28 8.90 -7.86
C ARG A 186 -12.29 8.73 -9.02
N LEU A 187 -11.52 7.64 -9.05
CA LEU A 187 -10.55 7.39 -10.12
C LEU A 187 -11.23 7.21 -11.47
N LYS A 188 -12.36 6.47 -11.53
CA LYS A 188 -13.15 6.33 -12.75
C LYS A 188 -13.74 7.66 -13.24
N ALA A 189 -14.26 8.49 -12.33
CA ALA A 189 -14.77 9.82 -12.67
C ALA A 189 -13.67 10.73 -13.23
N LEU A 190 -12.46 10.61 -12.73
CA LEU A 190 -11.25 11.31 -13.21
C LEU A 190 -10.63 10.64 -14.45
N LYS A 191 -11.23 9.57 -14.99
CA LYS A 191 -10.71 8.78 -16.12
C LYS A 191 -9.28 8.24 -15.89
N LYS A 192 -8.94 7.93 -14.63
CA LYS A 192 -7.66 7.32 -14.27
C LYS A 192 -7.70 5.81 -14.46
N PRO A 193 -6.57 5.17 -14.86
CA PRO A 193 -6.53 3.74 -15.06
C PRO A 193 -6.71 2.98 -13.74
N VAL A 194 -7.85 2.34 -13.56
CA VAL A 194 -8.20 1.58 -12.36
C VAL A 194 -9.06 0.37 -12.66
N GLU A 195 -8.72 -0.75 -12.07
CA GLU A 195 -9.59 -1.93 -11.96
C GLU A 195 -9.93 -2.19 -10.49
N CYS A 196 -11.14 -2.66 -10.21
CA CYS A 196 -11.65 -2.77 -8.86
C CYS A 196 -12.39 -4.07 -8.66
N PHE A 197 -12.08 -4.77 -7.59
CA PHE A 197 -12.60 -6.09 -7.26
C PHE A 197 -13.09 -6.17 -5.83
N SER A 198 -14.30 -6.68 -5.64
CA SER A 198 -14.85 -7.02 -4.34
C SER A 198 -14.89 -8.54 -4.16
N TYR A 199 -14.71 -8.98 -2.92
CA TYR A 199 -14.63 -10.41 -2.59
C TYR A 199 -15.49 -10.74 -1.37
N PRO A 200 -16.12 -11.92 -1.31
CA PRO A 200 -16.84 -12.37 -0.11
C PRO A 200 -15.84 -12.84 0.96
N GLY A 201 -15.14 -11.89 1.60
CA GLY A 201 -14.09 -12.15 2.58
C GLY A 201 -13.85 -10.96 3.50
N GLY A 202 -13.07 -11.19 4.55
CA GLY A 202 -12.65 -10.18 5.50
C GLY A 202 -11.36 -9.45 5.07
N HIS A 203 -10.61 -8.93 6.07
CA HIS A 203 -9.37 -8.17 5.85
C HIS A 203 -8.23 -9.02 5.27
N LEU A 204 -8.20 -10.32 5.57
CA LEU A 204 -7.25 -11.29 5.01
C LEU A 204 -8.04 -12.37 4.28
N PHE A 205 -7.72 -12.58 3.01
CA PHE A 205 -8.35 -13.61 2.20
C PHE A 205 -7.80 -15.00 2.51
N ARG A 206 -8.64 -16.02 2.29
CA ARG A 206 -8.29 -17.42 2.50
C ARG A 206 -8.96 -18.31 1.45
N GLY A 207 -8.40 -19.48 1.22
CA GLY A 207 -8.96 -20.50 0.34
C GLY A 207 -9.20 -19.98 -1.08
N GLU A 208 -10.38 -20.24 -1.62
CA GLU A 208 -10.75 -19.88 -2.99
C GLU A 208 -10.72 -18.37 -3.24
N VAL A 209 -11.12 -17.57 -2.26
CA VAL A 209 -11.08 -16.10 -2.36
C VAL A 209 -9.64 -15.60 -2.54
N ASP A 210 -8.68 -16.14 -1.77
CA ASP A 210 -7.27 -15.81 -1.90
C ASP A 210 -6.68 -16.28 -3.24
N ARG A 211 -7.09 -17.46 -3.72
CA ARG A 211 -6.66 -17.95 -5.04
C ARG A 211 -7.08 -17.00 -6.16
N VAL A 212 -8.36 -16.63 -6.21
CA VAL A 212 -8.89 -15.71 -7.23
C VAL A 212 -8.23 -14.32 -7.12
N PHE A 213 -8.01 -13.84 -5.90
CA PHE A 213 -7.30 -12.58 -5.65
C PHE A 213 -5.90 -12.61 -6.26
N ARG A 214 -5.10 -13.64 -5.95
CA ARG A 214 -3.73 -13.79 -6.45
C ARG A 214 -3.68 -13.87 -7.98
N GLU A 215 -4.61 -14.56 -8.61
CA GLU A 215 -4.72 -14.64 -10.07
C GLU A 215 -4.97 -13.26 -10.70
N ARG A 216 -5.86 -12.46 -10.12
CA ARG A 216 -6.12 -11.10 -10.59
C ARG A 216 -4.93 -10.17 -10.40
N VAL A 217 -4.23 -10.29 -9.27
CA VAL A 217 -2.97 -9.55 -9.03
C VAL A 217 -1.94 -9.88 -10.10
N LEU A 218 -1.72 -11.17 -10.39
CA LEU A 218 -0.78 -11.58 -11.46
C LEU A 218 -1.21 -11.07 -12.83
N ALA A 219 -2.49 -11.15 -13.16
CA ALA A 219 -3.00 -10.65 -14.43
C ALA A 219 -2.80 -9.12 -14.57
N PHE A 220 -2.96 -8.36 -13.50
CA PHE A 220 -2.65 -6.93 -13.50
C PHE A 220 -1.16 -6.68 -13.67
N LEU A 221 -0.33 -7.29 -12.83
CA LEU A 221 1.13 -7.11 -12.88
C LEU A 221 1.72 -7.50 -14.24
N GLY A 222 1.24 -8.58 -14.85
CA GLY A 222 1.68 -9.01 -16.19
C GLY A 222 1.30 -8.06 -17.33
N ARG A 223 0.36 -7.12 -17.09
CA ARG A 223 0.02 -6.07 -18.07
C ARG A 223 0.84 -4.80 -17.89
N VAL A 224 1.31 -4.53 -16.68
CA VAL A 224 1.96 -3.24 -16.35
C VAL A 224 3.48 -3.37 -16.19
N LEU A 225 4.02 -4.57 -15.95
CA LEU A 225 5.43 -4.87 -15.79
C LEU A 225 5.97 -5.72 -16.95
#